data_7a8f4faa45ebf11c16852755833b2cfe
#
_entry.id   7a8f4faa45ebf11c16852755833b2cfe
#
_cell.length_a   1.000
_cell.length_b   1.000
_cell.length_c   1.000
_cell.angle_alpha   90.00
_cell.angle_beta   90.00
_cell.angle_gamma   90.00
#
_symmetry.space_group_name_H-M   'P 1'
#
loop_
_entity.id
_entity.type
_entity.pdbx_description
1 polymer ?
#
loop_
_entity_poly.entity_id
_entity_poly.type
_entity_poly.pdbx_seq_one_letter_code
_entity_poly.pdbx_strand_id
1 'polypeptide(L)'
;MGLISGIPPWVQMYFDRLEELSGQKIGDLFPDFQVFVTGGVNFEPYREKLMASIGREIDVVETYPASEGFIAFDDSSGEPGLLLNVDGGIFFEFVPTDTYFGANPVRLSLTEVSLDVNYALLLTTNAGLWSYSIGDTVKFVSLDPYRIVVTGRIKHFISAFGEHVIAEEVEKALAAGLAACPETRVVEFTVAPQVSPATGLPYHEWLMEFSSPPSSLSTFQEALDASMCAQNIYYRDLITGSILRPLILTSLPAGAFISYMKSQGKLGGQNKVPRLSNDRVLATALRALVKESPAA
;
A
#
# COMPACT_ATOMS: atom_id res chain seq x y z
N MET A 1 24.10 -10.91 13.11
CA MET A 1 22.87 -11.05 12.28
C MET A 1 23.25 -10.70 10.85
N GLY A 2 23.06 -11.60 9.88
CA GLY A 2 23.41 -11.39 8.46
C GLY A 2 22.17 -11.08 7.60
N LEU A 3 21.01 -11.56 8.02
CA LEU A 3 19.73 -11.39 7.32
C LEU A 3 18.62 -11.16 8.34
N ILE A 4 17.66 -10.33 7.97
CA ILE A 4 16.35 -10.22 8.64
C ILE A 4 15.23 -10.36 7.60
N SER A 5 14.12 -10.98 7.99
CA SER A 5 12.90 -11.00 7.20
C SER A 5 11.75 -10.38 7.98
N GLY A 6 10.95 -9.56 7.31
CA GLY A 6 9.79 -8.95 7.94
C GLY A 6 9.12 -7.87 7.11
N ILE A 7 7.98 -7.40 7.62
CA ILE A 7 7.24 -6.27 7.03
C ILE A 7 7.99 -4.98 7.38
N PRO A 8 8.30 -4.08 6.43
CA PRO A 8 9.14 -2.91 6.65
C PRO A 8 8.78 -2.05 7.87
N PRO A 9 7.52 -1.63 8.09
CA PRO A 9 7.19 -0.82 9.26
C PRO A 9 7.45 -1.52 10.61
N TRP A 10 7.32 -2.86 10.67
CA TRP A 10 7.63 -3.60 11.90
C TRP A 10 9.13 -3.69 12.14
N VAL A 11 9.90 -3.95 11.09
CA VAL A 11 11.35 -3.98 11.17
C VAL A 11 11.88 -2.59 11.55
N GLN A 12 11.33 -1.52 10.96
CA GLN A 12 11.68 -0.15 11.31
C GLN A 12 11.43 0.16 12.79
N MET A 13 10.29 -0.28 13.33
CA MET A 13 9.98 -0.10 14.75
C MET A 13 11.04 -0.76 15.66
N TYR A 14 11.52 -1.96 15.30
CA TYR A 14 12.61 -2.61 16.03
C TYR A 14 13.93 -1.85 15.87
N PHE A 15 14.22 -1.33 14.69
CA PHE A 15 15.43 -0.57 14.43
C PHE A 15 15.42 0.75 15.18
N ASP A 16 14.31 1.50 15.16
CA ASP A 16 14.15 2.73 15.93
C ASP A 16 14.41 2.47 17.43
N ARG A 17 13.89 1.34 17.96
CA ARG A 17 14.09 0.99 19.37
C ARG A 17 15.54 0.57 19.68
N LEU A 18 16.20 -0.15 18.78
CA LEU A 18 17.61 -0.54 18.95
C LEU A 18 18.53 0.69 18.88
N GLU A 19 18.29 1.63 17.96
CA GLU A 19 19.03 2.89 17.88
C GLU A 19 18.86 3.71 19.18
N GLU A 20 17.63 3.81 19.70
CA GLU A 20 17.35 4.51 20.96
C GLU A 20 18.12 3.90 22.15
N LEU A 21 18.16 2.58 22.24
CA LEU A 21 18.81 1.87 23.36
C LEU A 21 20.34 1.86 23.28
N SER A 22 20.91 1.78 22.08
CA SER A 22 22.34 1.62 21.85
C SER A 22 23.08 2.92 21.51
N GLY A 23 22.37 3.90 20.95
CA GLY A 23 22.96 5.10 20.36
C GLY A 23 23.76 4.84 19.08
N GLN A 24 23.60 3.66 18.44
CA GLN A 24 24.37 3.22 17.28
C GLN A 24 23.45 2.88 16.11
N LYS A 25 23.99 2.97 14.89
CA LYS A 25 23.30 2.49 13.69
C LYS A 25 23.17 0.97 13.69
N ILE A 26 22.14 0.46 13.05
CA ILE A 26 21.88 -0.99 12.97
C ILE A 26 23.03 -1.71 12.29
N GLY A 27 23.63 -1.11 11.25
CA GLY A 27 24.78 -1.67 10.56
C GLY A 27 26.06 -1.73 11.43
N ASP A 28 26.19 -0.87 12.43
CA ASP A 28 27.30 -0.92 13.41
C ASP A 28 27.05 -1.99 14.47
N LEU A 29 25.80 -2.13 14.93
CA LEU A 29 25.39 -3.21 15.85
C LEU A 29 25.49 -4.59 15.21
N PHE A 30 25.23 -4.68 13.91
CA PHE A 30 25.27 -5.92 13.15
C PHE A 30 26.11 -5.74 11.87
N PRO A 31 27.45 -5.79 11.97
CA PRO A 31 28.35 -5.53 10.84
C PRO A 31 28.13 -6.47 9.64
N ASP A 32 27.69 -7.71 9.90
CA ASP A 32 27.42 -8.72 8.88
C ASP A 32 26.00 -8.64 8.30
N PHE A 33 25.20 -7.62 8.66
CA PHE A 33 23.85 -7.46 8.13
C PHE A 33 23.89 -6.99 6.67
N GLN A 34 23.49 -7.86 5.75
CA GLN A 34 23.62 -7.66 4.31
C GLN A 34 22.30 -7.79 3.55
N VAL A 35 21.31 -8.51 4.08
CA VAL A 35 20.09 -8.84 3.35
C VAL A 35 18.84 -8.56 4.17
N PHE A 36 17.93 -7.80 3.59
CA PHE A 36 16.57 -7.63 4.10
C PHE A 36 15.57 -8.31 3.16
N VAL A 37 14.92 -9.38 3.64
CA VAL A 37 13.82 -10.03 2.91
C VAL A 37 12.51 -9.42 3.36
N THR A 38 11.76 -8.83 2.46
CA THR A 38 10.53 -8.12 2.77
C THR A 38 9.35 -8.61 1.94
N GLY A 39 8.14 -8.31 2.39
CA GLY A 39 6.92 -8.62 1.66
C GLY A 39 5.69 -8.09 2.35
N GLY A 40 4.56 -8.24 1.68
CA GLY A 40 3.26 -7.88 2.22
C GLY A 40 2.89 -6.39 2.14
N VAL A 41 3.81 -5.50 1.80
CA VAL A 41 3.60 -4.09 1.42
C VAL A 41 4.67 -3.71 0.40
N ASN A 42 4.40 -2.68 -0.41
CA ASN A 42 5.43 -2.08 -1.28
C ASN A 42 6.57 -1.53 -0.41
N PHE A 43 7.80 -1.90 -0.71
CA PHE A 43 8.98 -1.51 0.08
C PHE A 43 9.43 -0.06 -0.17
N GLU A 44 9.28 0.46 -1.37
CA GLU A 44 9.87 1.74 -1.78
C GLU A 44 9.56 2.91 -0.84
N PRO A 45 8.33 3.10 -0.31
CA PRO A 45 8.06 4.17 0.64
C PRO A 45 8.85 4.08 1.96
N TYR A 46 9.40 2.93 2.29
CA TYR A 46 10.13 2.68 3.53
C TYR A 46 11.64 2.64 3.35
N ARG A 47 12.13 2.51 2.11
CA ARG A 47 13.54 2.32 1.76
C ARG A 47 14.45 3.36 2.40
N GLU A 48 14.19 4.64 2.16
CA GLU A 48 15.05 5.72 2.62
C GLU A 48 15.23 5.70 4.15
N LYS A 49 14.13 5.57 4.89
CA LYS A 49 14.17 5.55 6.36
C LYS A 49 14.91 4.31 6.87
N LEU A 50 14.65 3.16 6.29
CA LEU A 50 15.25 1.89 6.71
C LEU A 50 16.77 1.89 6.43
N MET A 51 17.21 2.34 5.25
CA MET A 51 18.64 2.48 4.93
C MET A 51 19.34 3.51 5.82
N ALA A 52 18.66 4.61 6.16
CA ALA A 52 19.19 5.60 7.10
C ALA A 52 19.37 5.03 8.52
N SER A 53 18.48 4.17 8.99
CA SER A 53 18.63 3.47 10.27
C SER A 53 19.75 2.44 10.22
N ILE A 54 19.94 1.74 9.11
CA ILE A 54 21.04 0.80 8.92
C ILE A 54 22.39 1.53 8.84
N GLY A 55 22.42 2.71 8.22
CA GLY A 55 23.61 3.52 8.02
C GLY A 55 24.42 3.17 6.76
N ARG A 56 23.94 2.23 5.95
CA ARG A 56 24.50 1.85 4.65
C ARG A 56 23.45 1.16 3.78
N GLU A 57 23.72 1.07 2.48
CA GLU A 57 22.92 0.24 1.57
C GLU A 57 23.16 -1.25 1.86
N ILE A 58 22.10 -2.04 1.74
CA ILE A 58 22.10 -3.49 1.80
C ILE A 58 21.19 -4.05 0.71
N ASP A 59 21.32 -5.33 0.40
CA ASP A 59 20.44 -6.00 -0.54
C ASP A 59 19.03 -6.15 0.03
N VAL A 60 18.04 -5.86 -0.79
CA VAL A 60 16.63 -6.03 -0.47
C VAL A 60 16.01 -7.02 -1.44
N VAL A 61 15.40 -8.06 -0.90
CA VAL A 61 14.68 -9.07 -1.68
C VAL A 61 13.20 -8.96 -1.34
N GLU A 62 12.41 -8.52 -2.32
CA GLU A 62 10.96 -8.47 -2.16
C GLU A 62 10.32 -9.82 -2.46
N THR A 63 9.33 -10.18 -1.66
CA THR A 63 8.57 -11.43 -1.81
C THR A 63 7.08 -11.17 -1.73
N TYR A 64 6.32 -11.99 -2.42
CA TYR A 64 4.86 -12.03 -2.30
C TYR A 64 4.43 -13.36 -1.68
N PRO A 65 4.58 -13.51 -0.35
CA PRO A 65 4.06 -14.64 0.39
C PRO A 65 2.61 -14.38 0.79
N ALA A 66 1.82 -15.44 0.84
CA ALA A 66 0.51 -15.47 1.47
C ALA A 66 0.41 -16.75 2.30
N SER A 67 -0.54 -16.80 3.25
CA SER A 67 -0.82 -18.05 3.99
C SER A 67 -1.23 -19.18 3.06
N GLU A 68 -1.80 -18.83 1.93
CA GLU A 68 -2.30 -19.72 0.88
C GLU A 68 -1.20 -20.26 -0.04
N GLY A 69 -0.04 -19.57 -0.12
CA GLY A 69 1.07 -19.99 -0.96
C GLY A 69 2.13 -18.93 -1.19
N PHE A 70 3.30 -19.36 -1.65
CA PHE A 70 4.38 -18.47 -2.06
C PHE A 70 4.21 -18.12 -3.54
N ILE A 71 3.78 -16.88 -3.82
CA ILE A 71 3.21 -16.49 -5.11
C ILE A 71 4.27 -15.95 -6.06
N ALA A 72 5.10 -15.00 -5.61
CA ALA A 72 6.11 -14.37 -6.44
C ALA A 72 7.27 -13.83 -5.59
N PHE A 73 8.39 -13.52 -6.23
CA PHE A 73 9.60 -13.03 -5.55
C PHE A 73 10.47 -12.21 -6.49
N ASP A 74 11.30 -11.35 -5.91
CA ASP A 74 12.38 -10.67 -6.61
C ASP A 74 13.51 -11.68 -6.88
N ASP A 75 13.83 -11.90 -8.15
CA ASP A 75 14.90 -12.80 -8.59
C ASP A 75 16.24 -12.08 -8.79
N SER A 76 16.32 -10.82 -8.31
CA SER A 76 17.52 -9.96 -8.42
C SER A 76 18.00 -9.71 -9.86
N SER A 77 17.11 -9.90 -10.85
CA SER A 77 17.42 -9.64 -12.26
C SER A 77 17.54 -8.14 -12.61
N GLY A 78 16.97 -7.29 -11.74
CA GLY A 78 16.81 -5.86 -12.01
C GLY A 78 15.63 -5.52 -12.92
N GLU A 79 14.89 -6.54 -13.39
CA GLU A 79 13.70 -6.34 -14.20
C GLU A 79 12.48 -5.94 -13.34
N PRO A 80 11.58 -5.09 -13.85
CA PRO A 80 10.41 -4.66 -13.11
C PRO A 80 9.48 -5.82 -12.69
N GLY A 81 8.95 -5.76 -11.48
CA GLY A 81 7.99 -6.72 -10.96
C GLY A 81 8.60 -7.99 -10.40
N LEU A 82 7.79 -8.73 -9.65
CA LEU A 82 8.17 -9.98 -9.02
C LEU A 82 7.97 -11.15 -9.99
N LEU A 83 8.93 -12.05 -10.04
CA LEU A 83 8.83 -13.28 -10.83
C LEU A 83 7.74 -14.18 -10.24
N LEU A 84 6.75 -14.54 -11.05
CA LEU A 84 5.66 -15.44 -10.64
C LEU A 84 6.18 -16.86 -10.46
N ASN A 85 5.90 -17.48 -9.32
CA ASN A 85 6.36 -18.83 -8.98
C ASN A 85 5.46 -19.90 -9.66
N VAL A 86 5.60 -20.07 -10.97
CA VAL A 86 4.76 -20.98 -11.76
C VAL A 86 5.02 -22.45 -11.49
N ASP A 87 6.20 -22.80 -10.98
CA ASP A 87 6.63 -24.18 -10.70
C ASP A 87 6.40 -24.61 -9.25
N GLY A 88 5.81 -23.74 -8.42
CA GLY A 88 5.58 -23.95 -6.99
C GLY A 88 4.40 -24.86 -6.62
N GLY A 89 3.80 -25.57 -7.59
CA GLY A 89 2.64 -26.43 -7.34
C GLY A 89 1.34 -25.69 -7.08
N ILE A 90 1.25 -24.42 -7.50
CA ILE A 90 0.05 -23.60 -7.45
C ILE A 90 -0.47 -23.42 -8.88
N PHE A 91 -1.74 -23.70 -9.07
CA PHE A 91 -2.44 -23.33 -10.31
C PHE A 91 -3.08 -21.96 -10.11
N PHE A 92 -2.69 -21.01 -10.96
CA PHE A 92 -3.16 -19.63 -10.93
C PHE A 92 -4.30 -19.40 -11.90
N GLU A 93 -5.35 -18.71 -11.44
CA GLU A 93 -6.41 -18.15 -12.28
C GLU A 93 -6.51 -16.64 -12.03
N PHE A 94 -6.89 -15.91 -13.06
CA PHE A 94 -6.93 -14.45 -13.06
C PHE A 94 -8.31 -13.97 -13.51
N VAL A 95 -8.94 -13.12 -12.71
CA VAL A 95 -10.23 -12.51 -13.05
C VAL A 95 -10.04 -11.02 -13.22
N PRO A 96 -10.33 -10.43 -14.41
CA PRO A 96 -10.29 -8.98 -14.58
C PRO A 96 -11.15 -8.31 -13.50
N THR A 97 -10.59 -7.29 -12.84
CA THR A 97 -11.22 -6.68 -11.65
C THR A 97 -12.56 -6.01 -11.96
N ASP A 98 -12.74 -5.52 -13.18
CA ASP A 98 -13.98 -4.91 -13.66
C ASP A 98 -15.15 -5.90 -13.78
N THR A 99 -14.84 -7.20 -13.99
CA THR A 99 -15.86 -8.26 -14.10
C THR A 99 -15.99 -9.12 -12.85
N TYR A 100 -15.10 -8.95 -11.86
CA TYR A 100 -15.00 -9.83 -10.68
C TYR A 100 -16.31 -9.99 -9.90
N PHE A 101 -17.07 -8.91 -9.73
CA PHE A 101 -18.34 -8.92 -9.01
C PHE A 101 -19.55 -9.20 -9.93
N GLY A 102 -19.31 -9.46 -11.21
CA GLY A 102 -20.35 -9.81 -12.16
C GLY A 102 -20.97 -11.17 -11.87
N ALA A 103 -22.13 -11.45 -12.45
CA ALA A 103 -22.82 -12.73 -12.27
C ALA A 103 -22.02 -13.93 -12.81
N ASN A 104 -21.19 -13.74 -13.83
CA ASN A 104 -20.34 -14.76 -14.45
C ASN A 104 -18.97 -14.16 -14.76
N PRO A 105 -18.10 -14.01 -13.76
CA PRO A 105 -16.75 -13.46 -14.00
C PRO A 105 -15.93 -14.42 -14.89
N VAL A 106 -15.24 -13.85 -15.87
CA VAL A 106 -14.35 -14.63 -16.75
C VAL A 106 -13.10 -14.98 -15.96
N ARG A 107 -12.75 -16.27 -15.93
CA ARG A 107 -11.51 -16.77 -15.34
C ARG A 107 -10.52 -17.08 -16.46
N LEU A 108 -9.35 -16.50 -16.34
CA LEU A 108 -8.27 -16.63 -17.30
C LEU A 108 -7.14 -17.47 -16.73
N SER A 109 -6.55 -18.30 -17.53
CA SER A 109 -5.27 -18.98 -17.24
C SER A 109 -4.10 -18.04 -17.53
N LEU A 110 -2.88 -18.45 -17.17
CA LEU A 110 -1.65 -17.70 -17.47
C LEU A 110 -1.46 -17.38 -18.95
N THR A 111 -1.92 -18.25 -19.85
CA THR A 111 -1.76 -18.05 -21.30
C THR A 111 -2.73 -17.04 -21.90
N GLU A 112 -3.72 -16.60 -21.12
CA GLU A 112 -4.80 -15.72 -21.56
C GLU A 112 -4.71 -14.31 -20.97
N VAL A 113 -3.76 -14.08 -20.05
CA VAL A 113 -3.58 -12.77 -19.43
C VAL A 113 -2.91 -11.77 -20.37
N SER A 114 -3.12 -10.50 -20.12
CA SER A 114 -2.53 -9.39 -20.89
C SER A 114 -1.78 -8.43 -19.97
N LEU A 115 -0.84 -7.69 -20.55
CA LEU A 115 -0.14 -6.60 -19.84
C LEU A 115 -1.13 -5.50 -19.47
N ASP A 116 -0.82 -4.79 -18.41
CA ASP A 116 -1.53 -3.60 -17.92
C ASP A 116 -3.00 -3.79 -17.55
N VAL A 117 -3.50 -5.01 -17.53
CA VAL A 117 -4.83 -5.36 -17.00
C VAL A 117 -4.70 -5.72 -15.53
N ASN A 118 -5.62 -5.18 -14.71
CA ASN A 118 -5.66 -5.49 -13.28
C ASN A 118 -6.54 -6.73 -13.03
N TYR A 119 -5.98 -7.73 -12.36
CA TYR A 119 -6.62 -9.02 -12.12
C TYR A 119 -6.76 -9.32 -10.63
N ALA A 120 -7.90 -9.84 -10.21
CA ALA A 120 -8.03 -10.56 -8.94
C ALA A 120 -7.37 -11.94 -9.08
N LEU A 121 -6.55 -12.30 -8.10
CA LEU A 121 -5.79 -13.55 -8.11
C LEU A 121 -6.54 -14.66 -7.39
N LEU A 122 -6.69 -15.81 -8.04
CA LEU A 122 -7.25 -17.02 -7.49
C LEU A 122 -6.20 -18.13 -7.50
N LEU A 123 -6.21 -18.97 -6.46
CA LEU A 123 -5.24 -20.04 -6.26
C LEU A 123 -5.95 -21.39 -6.15
N THR A 124 -5.41 -22.40 -6.83
CA THR A 124 -5.69 -23.82 -6.55
C THR A 124 -4.39 -24.47 -6.10
N THR A 125 -4.40 -25.10 -4.93
CA THR A 125 -3.20 -25.66 -4.31
C THR A 125 -3.40 -27.13 -3.93
N ASN A 126 -2.31 -27.86 -3.79
CA ASN A 126 -2.32 -29.25 -3.28
C ASN A 126 -2.71 -29.36 -1.81
N ALA A 127 -2.75 -28.24 -1.07
CA ALA A 127 -3.22 -28.17 0.31
C ALA A 127 -4.76 -28.14 0.43
N GLY A 128 -5.48 -28.17 -0.71
CA GLY A 128 -6.94 -28.28 -0.73
C GLY A 128 -7.69 -26.98 -1.00
N LEU A 129 -7.00 -25.91 -1.40
CA LEU A 129 -7.66 -24.71 -1.94
C LEU A 129 -8.07 -24.97 -3.39
N TRP A 130 -9.29 -24.60 -3.75
CA TRP A 130 -9.84 -24.78 -5.09
C TRP A 130 -10.39 -23.44 -5.58
N SER A 131 -9.71 -22.85 -6.57
CA SER A 131 -10.11 -21.54 -7.15
C SER A 131 -10.37 -20.48 -6.06
N TYR A 132 -9.52 -20.49 -5.03
CA TYR A 132 -9.67 -19.64 -3.84
C TYR A 132 -9.20 -18.23 -4.14
N SER A 133 -10.09 -17.26 -3.98
CA SER A 133 -9.71 -15.85 -4.09
C SER A 133 -9.07 -15.37 -2.80
N ILE A 134 -7.78 -15.04 -2.87
CA ILE A 134 -7.06 -14.45 -1.73
C ILE A 134 -7.44 -12.98 -1.50
N GLY A 135 -8.17 -12.39 -2.44
CA GLY A 135 -8.63 -11.01 -2.38
C GLY A 135 -7.58 -9.97 -2.82
N ASP A 136 -6.41 -10.42 -3.25
CA ASP A 136 -5.38 -9.53 -3.77
C ASP A 136 -5.57 -9.30 -5.28
N THR A 137 -5.11 -8.14 -5.75
CA THR A 137 -5.08 -7.79 -7.16
C THR A 137 -3.66 -7.62 -7.65
N VAL A 138 -3.43 -8.07 -8.88
CA VAL A 138 -2.12 -8.04 -9.53
C VAL A 138 -2.24 -7.54 -10.97
N LYS A 139 -1.13 -7.03 -11.49
CA LYS A 139 -0.98 -6.65 -12.90
C LYS A 139 0.28 -7.29 -13.46
N PHE A 140 0.21 -7.82 -14.68
CA PHE A 140 1.40 -8.32 -15.38
C PHE A 140 2.19 -7.15 -15.97
N VAL A 141 3.49 -7.16 -15.71
CA VAL A 141 4.48 -6.23 -16.28
C VAL A 141 5.40 -6.92 -17.29
N SER A 142 5.41 -8.27 -17.29
CA SER A 142 6.04 -9.12 -18.30
C SER A 142 5.26 -10.42 -18.44
N LEU A 143 5.24 -11.00 -19.65
CA LEU A 143 4.65 -12.30 -19.95
C LEU A 143 5.68 -13.38 -20.26
N ASP A 144 6.96 -13.01 -20.41
CA ASP A 144 8.08 -13.93 -20.61
C ASP A 144 9.38 -13.36 -20.02
N PRO A 145 9.80 -13.83 -18.84
CA PRO A 145 9.00 -14.63 -17.89
C PRO A 145 7.81 -13.85 -17.32
N TYR A 146 6.86 -14.57 -16.74
CA TYR A 146 5.71 -13.93 -16.10
C TYR A 146 6.15 -13.15 -14.86
N ARG A 147 5.97 -11.83 -14.91
CA ARG A 147 6.25 -10.91 -13.79
C ARG A 147 5.02 -10.12 -13.44
N ILE A 148 4.76 -9.97 -12.15
CA ILE A 148 3.60 -9.28 -11.62
C ILE A 148 3.99 -8.17 -10.64
N VAL A 149 3.13 -7.17 -10.54
CA VAL A 149 3.11 -6.22 -9.42
C VAL A 149 1.80 -6.39 -8.66
N VAL A 150 1.86 -6.32 -7.34
CA VAL A 150 0.67 -6.30 -6.49
C VAL A 150 0.08 -4.91 -6.52
N THR A 151 -1.18 -4.79 -6.96
CA THR A 151 -1.85 -3.50 -7.13
C THR A 151 -2.77 -3.15 -5.96
N GLY A 152 -3.09 -4.12 -5.10
CA GLY A 152 -3.90 -3.89 -3.92
C GLY A 152 -4.76 -5.08 -3.54
N ARG A 153 -5.99 -4.80 -3.10
CA ARG A 153 -6.99 -5.81 -2.74
C ARG A 153 -8.31 -5.52 -3.42
N ILE A 154 -8.98 -6.58 -3.88
CA ILE A 154 -10.27 -6.48 -4.58
C ILE A 154 -11.38 -5.85 -3.71
N LYS A 155 -11.26 -5.92 -2.39
CA LYS A 155 -12.17 -5.27 -1.43
C LYS A 155 -11.68 -3.88 -0.98
N HIS A 156 -10.45 -3.53 -1.31
CA HIS A 156 -9.84 -2.27 -0.93
C HIS A 156 -9.67 -1.40 -2.18
N PHE A 157 -10.78 -0.90 -2.66
CA PHE A 157 -10.85 0.13 -3.71
C PHE A 157 -11.85 1.19 -3.26
N ILE A 158 -11.77 2.37 -3.81
CA ILE A 158 -12.78 3.40 -3.66
C ILE A 158 -13.52 3.52 -4.99
N SER A 159 -14.80 3.32 -4.96
CA SER A 159 -15.70 3.48 -6.12
C SER A 159 -17.05 4.02 -5.66
N ALA A 160 -17.02 4.99 -4.75
CA ALA A 160 -18.22 5.61 -4.23
C ALA A 160 -18.99 6.40 -5.31
N PHE A 161 -18.30 6.78 -6.39
CA PHE A 161 -18.82 7.56 -7.52
C PHE A 161 -18.49 6.93 -8.88
N GLY A 162 -17.99 5.67 -8.91
CA GLY A 162 -17.58 4.95 -10.11
C GLY A 162 -16.13 5.16 -10.52
N GLU A 163 -15.31 5.80 -9.70
CA GLU A 163 -13.92 6.15 -10.00
C GLU A 163 -12.92 4.98 -9.91
N HIS A 164 -13.27 3.91 -9.25
CA HIS A 164 -12.46 2.68 -9.10
C HIS A 164 -10.98 2.91 -8.74
N VAL A 165 -10.74 3.80 -7.77
CA VAL A 165 -9.38 4.08 -7.26
C VAL A 165 -8.81 2.87 -6.52
N ILE A 166 -7.59 2.47 -6.88
CA ILE A 166 -6.86 1.33 -6.29
C ILE A 166 -5.65 1.76 -5.48
N ALA A 167 -5.09 0.84 -4.67
CA ALA A 167 -3.98 1.15 -3.77
C ALA A 167 -2.71 1.62 -4.53
N GLU A 168 -2.41 1.06 -5.69
CA GLU A 168 -1.28 1.48 -6.54
C GLU A 168 -1.35 2.97 -6.90
N GLU A 169 -2.55 3.48 -7.23
CA GLU A 169 -2.73 4.88 -7.60
C GLU A 169 -2.49 5.82 -6.41
N VAL A 170 -2.99 5.45 -5.22
CA VAL A 170 -2.76 6.27 -4.02
C VAL A 170 -1.29 6.21 -3.56
N GLU A 171 -0.60 5.10 -3.72
CA GLU A 171 0.84 5.00 -3.41
C GLU A 171 1.70 5.83 -4.36
N LYS A 172 1.40 5.82 -5.67
CA LYS A 172 2.05 6.70 -6.65
C LYS A 172 1.75 8.18 -6.39
N ALA A 173 0.53 8.50 -5.99
CA ALA A 173 0.19 9.87 -5.61
C ALA A 173 0.98 10.31 -4.37
N LEU A 174 1.12 9.42 -3.36
CA LEU A 174 1.97 9.70 -2.20
C LEU A 174 3.42 9.98 -2.61
N ALA A 175 3.99 9.17 -3.52
CA ALA A 175 5.34 9.39 -4.02
C ALA A 175 5.49 10.76 -4.71
N ALA A 176 4.48 11.20 -5.48
CA ALA A 176 4.46 12.53 -6.10
C ALA A 176 4.42 13.65 -5.05
N GLY A 177 3.61 13.50 -3.99
CA GLY A 177 3.56 14.43 -2.87
C GLY A 177 4.91 14.54 -2.14
N LEU A 178 5.56 13.41 -1.87
CA LEU A 178 6.88 13.36 -1.25
C LEU A 178 7.97 13.98 -2.14
N ALA A 179 7.89 13.81 -3.46
CA ALA A 179 8.78 14.46 -4.41
C ALA A 179 8.60 15.98 -4.44
N ALA A 180 7.37 16.47 -4.29
CA ALA A 180 7.07 17.91 -4.21
C ALA A 180 7.51 18.54 -2.87
N CYS A 181 7.54 17.75 -1.79
CA CYS A 181 7.90 18.18 -0.44
C CYS A 181 8.92 17.20 0.18
N PRO A 182 10.20 17.24 -0.23
CA PRO A 182 11.20 16.23 0.14
C PRO A 182 11.52 16.11 1.64
N GLU A 183 11.23 17.17 2.42
CA GLU A 183 11.37 17.19 3.88
C GLU A 183 10.29 16.36 4.60
N THR A 184 9.23 15.98 3.91
CA THR A 184 8.08 15.28 4.49
C THR A 184 8.40 13.83 4.80
N ARG A 185 7.97 13.37 5.96
CA ARG A 185 8.05 11.95 6.35
C ARG A 185 6.67 11.49 6.84
N VAL A 186 6.08 10.57 6.11
CA VAL A 186 4.79 9.94 6.43
C VAL A 186 5.03 8.69 7.27
N VAL A 187 4.34 8.57 8.39
CA VAL A 187 4.36 7.37 9.23
C VAL A 187 3.38 6.34 8.69
N GLU A 188 2.13 6.77 8.45
CA GLU A 188 1.06 5.90 7.96
C GLU A 188 -0.05 6.76 7.35
N PHE A 189 -0.84 6.17 6.46
CA PHE A 189 -1.98 6.84 5.86
C PHE A 189 -3.10 5.87 5.46
N THR A 190 -4.30 6.41 5.29
CA THR A 190 -5.46 5.74 4.71
C THR A 190 -6.32 6.74 3.95
N VAL A 191 -7.05 6.25 2.95
CA VAL A 191 -7.96 7.05 2.13
C VAL A 191 -9.37 6.50 2.21
N ALA A 192 -10.36 7.37 2.37
CA ALA A 192 -11.77 7.00 2.37
C ALA A 192 -12.63 8.07 1.68
N PRO A 193 -13.73 7.69 1.00
CA PRO A 193 -14.61 8.65 0.37
C PRO A 193 -15.46 9.39 1.41
N GLN A 194 -15.63 10.68 1.27
CA GLN A 194 -16.63 11.46 2.00
C GLN A 194 -17.79 11.80 1.05
N VAL A 195 -18.78 10.91 1.05
CA VAL A 195 -19.93 11.00 0.13
C VAL A 195 -20.94 12.08 0.52
N SER A 196 -21.08 12.39 1.81
CA SER A 196 -22.06 13.37 2.32
C SER A 196 -21.36 14.30 3.32
N PRO A 197 -20.52 15.24 2.83
CA PRO A 197 -19.92 16.25 3.70
C PRO A 197 -21.01 17.22 4.19
N ALA A 198 -20.76 17.85 5.36
CA ALA A 198 -21.69 18.86 5.88
C ALA A 198 -21.85 20.08 4.95
N THR A 199 -20.82 20.38 4.17
CA THR A 199 -20.82 21.47 3.19
C THR A 199 -20.00 21.12 1.96
N GLY A 200 -20.42 21.62 0.78
CA GLY A 200 -19.71 21.45 -0.49
C GLY A 200 -19.88 20.07 -1.11
N LEU A 201 -19.06 19.81 -2.12
CA LEU A 201 -19.09 18.55 -2.87
C LEU A 201 -18.42 17.40 -2.11
N PRO A 202 -18.76 16.13 -2.42
CA PRO A 202 -18.04 14.96 -1.97
C PRO A 202 -16.55 15.03 -2.30
N TYR A 203 -15.73 14.22 -1.62
CA TYR A 203 -14.28 14.18 -1.82
C TYR A 203 -13.67 12.90 -1.29
N HIS A 204 -12.44 12.60 -1.72
CA HIS A 204 -11.59 11.62 -1.06
C HIS A 204 -10.85 12.28 0.10
N GLU A 205 -11.00 11.73 1.30
CA GLU A 205 -10.26 12.16 2.46
C GLU A 205 -9.02 11.31 2.66
N TRP A 206 -7.88 11.95 2.69
CA TRP A 206 -6.58 11.37 3.00
C TRP A 206 -6.24 11.68 4.45
N LEU A 207 -6.22 10.66 5.31
CA LEU A 207 -5.86 10.79 6.71
C LEU A 207 -4.42 10.33 6.86
N MET A 208 -3.53 11.25 7.26
CA MET A 208 -2.09 11.01 7.32
C MET A 208 -1.50 11.35 8.67
N GLU A 209 -0.64 10.45 9.15
CA GLU A 209 0.22 10.68 10.30
C GLU A 209 1.63 10.99 9.79
N PHE A 210 2.20 12.11 10.24
CA PHE A 210 3.54 12.57 9.86
C PHE A 210 4.51 12.46 11.03
N SER A 211 5.73 12.00 10.78
CA SER A 211 6.86 12.24 11.69
C SER A 211 7.56 13.56 11.37
N SER A 212 7.48 14.01 10.10
CA SER A 212 7.89 15.34 9.66
C SER A 212 6.83 15.86 8.67
N PRO A 213 5.97 16.81 9.06
CA PRO A 213 4.94 17.34 8.17
C PRO A 213 5.56 18.18 7.05
N PRO A 214 4.87 18.32 5.90
CA PRO A 214 5.32 19.20 4.85
C PRO A 214 5.30 20.68 5.31
N SER A 215 6.20 21.47 4.77
CA SER A 215 6.24 22.92 5.01
C SER A 215 4.96 23.63 4.49
N SER A 216 4.32 23.06 3.47
CA SER A 216 3.04 23.51 2.92
C SER A 216 2.12 22.31 2.70
N LEU A 217 1.10 22.16 3.55
CA LEU A 217 0.06 21.15 3.39
C LEU A 217 -0.71 21.31 2.07
N SER A 218 -0.93 22.54 1.60
CA SER A 218 -1.62 22.79 0.33
C SER A 218 -0.80 22.31 -0.86
N THR A 219 0.50 22.60 -0.89
CA THR A 219 1.39 22.13 -1.97
C THR A 219 1.45 20.60 -2.01
N PHE A 220 1.55 19.97 -0.86
CA PHE A 220 1.55 18.51 -0.75
C PHE A 220 0.21 17.93 -1.24
N GLN A 221 -0.92 18.47 -0.79
CA GLN A 221 -2.26 18.05 -1.21
C GLN A 221 -2.48 18.24 -2.71
N GLU A 222 -2.06 19.36 -3.28
CA GLU A 222 -2.15 19.62 -4.72
C GLU A 222 -1.34 18.62 -5.55
N ALA A 223 -0.14 18.24 -5.09
CA ALA A 223 0.67 17.23 -5.74
C ALA A 223 0.02 15.83 -5.70
N LEU A 224 -0.60 15.46 -4.57
CA LEU A 224 -1.38 14.23 -4.46
C LEU A 224 -2.55 14.24 -5.47
N ASP A 225 -3.34 15.29 -5.48
CA ASP A 225 -4.55 15.40 -6.32
C ASP A 225 -4.21 15.41 -7.81
N ALA A 226 -3.18 16.17 -8.19
CA ALA A 226 -2.69 16.20 -9.57
C ALA A 226 -2.22 14.81 -10.05
N SER A 227 -1.51 14.07 -9.18
CA SER A 227 -1.10 12.71 -9.49
C SER A 227 -2.28 11.75 -9.62
N MET A 228 -3.28 11.83 -8.74
CA MET A 228 -4.52 11.06 -8.84
C MET A 228 -5.24 11.34 -10.16
N CYS A 229 -5.40 12.61 -10.53
CA CYS A 229 -6.02 13.01 -11.80
C CYS A 229 -5.24 12.54 -13.03
N ALA A 230 -3.90 12.47 -12.95
CA ALA A 230 -3.07 11.99 -14.04
C ALA A 230 -3.18 10.47 -14.25
N GLN A 231 -3.39 9.71 -13.18
CA GLN A 231 -3.42 8.25 -13.21
C GLN A 231 -4.82 7.69 -13.48
N ASN A 232 -5.86 8.33 -12.93
CA ASN A 232 -7.23 7.83 -12.98
C ASN A 232 -8.14 8.81 -13.74
N ILE A 233 -8.51 8.41 -14.95
CA ILE A 233 -9.35 9.23 -15.84
C ILE A 233 -10.74 9.48 -15.25
N TYR A 234 -11.33 8.48 -14.57
CA TYR A 234 -12.65 8.60 -13.96
C TYR A 234 -12.63 9.58 -12.79
N TYR A 235 -11.61 9.49 -11.93
CA TYR A 235 -11.40 10.45 -10.84
C TYR A 235 -11.27 11.88 -11.39
N ARG A 236 -10.43 12.08 -12.41
CA ARG A 236 -10.27 13.38 -13.09
C ARG A 236 -11.59 13.91 -13.66
N ASP A 237 -12.36 13.04 -14.32
CA ASP A 237 -13.63 13.43 -14.95
C ASP A 237 -14.68 13.83 -13.89
N LEU A 238 -14.70 13.17 -12.73
CA LEU A 238 -15.54 13.56 -11.60
C LEU A 238 -15.15 14.93 -11.02
N ILE A 239 -13.85 15.22 -10.92
CA ILE A 239 -13.34 16.54 -10.49
C ILE A 239 -13.73 17.60 -11.53
N THR A 240 -13.44 17.35 -12.81
CA THR A 240 -13.73 18.28 -13.92
C THR A 240 -15.23 18.54 -14.07
N GLY A 241 -16.04 17.49 -13.87
CA GLY A 241 -17.52 17.57 -13.90
C GLY A 241 -18.15 18.17 -12.64
N SER A 242 -17.34 18.60 -11.66
CA SER A 242 -17.82 19.12 -10.37
C SER A 242 -18.77 18.15 -9.63
N ILE A 243 -18.52 16.86 -9.75
CA ILE A 243 -19.18 15.80 -8.95
C ILE A 243 -18.38 15.55 -7.67
N LEU A 244 -17.06 15.56 -7.78
CA LEU A 244 -16.12 15.60 -6.65
C LEU A 244 -15.40 16.95 -6.61
N ARG A 245 -14.99 17.35 -5.42
CA ARG A 245 -13.94 18.38 -5.27
C ARG A 245 -12.57 17.69 -5.10
N PRO A 246 -11.46 18.41 -5.30
CA PRO A 246 -10.12 17.91 -5.01
C PRO A 246 -10.04 17.26 -3.63
N LEU A 247 -9.18 16.25 -3.49
CA LEU A 247 -9.00 15.53 -2.25
C LEU A 247 -8.72 16.46 -1.05
N ILE A 248 -9.07 16.01 0.14
CA ILE A 248 -8.80 16.73 1.38
C ILE A 248 -7.79 15.94 2.21
N LEU A 249 -6.72 16.60 2.62
CA LEU A 249 -5.71 16.05 3.51
C LEU A 249 -6.04 16.40 4.96
N THR A 250 -6.19 15.38 5.79
CA THR A 250 -6.38 15.50 7.25
C THR A 250 -5.12 15.00 7.94
N SER A 251 -4.37 15.92 8.56
CA SER A 251 -3.22 15.55 9.39
C SER A 251 -3.69 14.98 10.72
N LEU A 252 -3.14 13.83 11.09
CA LEU A 252 -3.44 13.12 12.33
C LEU A 252 -2.35 13.39 13.38
N PRO A 253 -2.71 13.34 14.67
CA PRO A 253 -1.72 13.42 15.75
C PRO A 253 -0.79 12.19 15.73
N ALA A 254 0.41 12.34 16.29
CA ALA A 254 1.38 11.24 16.40
C ALA A 254 0.80 10.05 17.19
N GLY A 255 0.98 8.85 16.68
CA GLY A 255 0.48 7.60 17.26
C GLY A 255 -1.01 7.33 17.02
N ALA A 256 -1.68 8.08 16.15
CA ALA A 256 -3.11 7.90 15.86
C ALA A 256 -3.42 6.50 15.34
N PHE A 257 -2.67 6.02 14.37
CA PHE A 257 -2.87 4.67 13.81
C PHE A 257 -2.57 3.57 14.83
N ILE A 258 -1.50 3.72 15.61
CA ILE A 258 -1.15 2.77 16.68
C ILE A 258 -2.26 2.72 17.74
N SER A 259 -2.78 3.87 18.16
CA SER A 259 -3.87 3.98 19.12
C SER A 259 -5.14 3.30 18.62
N TYR A 260 -5.49 3.54 17.36
CA TYR A 260 -6.61 2.87 16.71
C TYR A 260 -6.42 1.35 16.66
N MET A 261 -5.29 0.87 16.15
CA MET A 261 -5.02 -0.57 16.06
C MET A 261 -5.04 -1.25 17.43
N LYS A 262 -4.54 -0.58 18.46
CA LYS A 262 -4.61 -1.04 19.85
C LYS A 262 -6.07 -1.15 20.35
N SER A 263 -6.90 -0.13 20.07
CA SER A 263 -8.33 -0.16 20.45
C SER A 263 -9.12 -1.27 19.79
N GLN A 264 -8.70 -1.71 18.60
CA GLN A 264 -9.30 -2.83 17.88
C GLN A 264 -8.74 -4.21 18.27
N GLY A 265 -7.79 -4.28 19.22
CA GLY A 265 -7.09 -5.52 19.58
C GLY A 265 -6.21 -6.07 18.44
N LYS A 266 -5.86 -5.25 17.47
CA LYS A 266 -5.11 -5.61 16.26
C LYS A 266 -3.68 -5.08 16.24
N LEU A 267 -3.15 -4.66 17.39
CA LEU A 267 -1.77 -4.21 17.48
C LEU A 267 -0.85 -5.43 17.42
N GLY A 268 0.01 -5.47 16.42
CA GLY A 268 0.93 -6.58 16.19
C GLY A 268 0.41 -7.65 15.24
N GLY A 269 1.23 -8.65 14.96
CA GLY A 269 0.92 -9.71 14.02
C GLY A 269 0.91 -9.23 12.55
N GLN A 270 0.07 -9.84 11.73
CA GLN A 270 -0.06 -9.52 10.31
C GLN A 270 -1.14 -8.46 10.01
N ASN A 271 -1.63 -7.76 11.04
CA ASN A 271 -2.64 -6.73 10.84
C ASN A 271 -2.04 -5.47 10.23
N LYS A 272 -2.61 -5.02 9.12
CA LYS A 272 -2.18 -3.83 8.38
C LYS A 272 -3.32 -2.80 8.35
N VAL A 273 -2.95 -1.53 8.32
CA VAL A 273 -3.89 -0.46 8.00
C VAL A 273 -4.23 -0.54 6.51
N PRO A 274 -5.52 -0.62 6.12
CA PRO A 274 -5.88 -0.58 4.70
C PRO A 274 -5.53 0.79 4.11
N ARG A 275 -4.88 0.79 2.94
CA ARG A 275 -4.51 2.01 2.21
C ARG A 275 -5.72 2.82 1.79
N LEU A 276 -6.80 2.12 1.49
CA LEU A 276 -8.08 2.74 1.14
C LEU A 276 -9.26 1.82 1.49
N SER A 277 -10.43 2.43 1.69
CA SER A 277 -11.66 1.73 2.03
C SER A 277 -12.86 2.48 1.45
N ASN A 278 -13.84 1.74 0.93
CA ASN A 278 -15.12 2.32 0.50
C ASN A 278 -16.00 2.80 1.66
N ASP A 279 -15.77 2.29 2.86
CA ASP A 279 -16.47 2.72 4.07
C ASP A 279 -15.65 3.75 4.85
N ARG A 280 -16.27 4.35 5.85
CA ARG A 280 -15.65 5.36 6.69
C ARG A 280 -15.39 4.91 8.13
N VAL A 281 -15.47 3.63 8.43
CA VAL A 281 -15.31 3.13 9.82
C VAL A 281 -13.95 3.56 10.38
N LEU A 282 -12.88 3.25 9.69
CA LEU A 282 -11.51 3.64 10.06
C LEU A 282 -11.36 5.18 10.05
N ALA A 283 -11.75 5.82 8.96
CA ALA A 283 -11.61 7.27 8.80
C ALA A 283 -12.36 8.06 9.89
N THR A 284 -13.57 7.62 10.25
CA THR A 284 -14.35 8.26 11.32
C THR A 284 -13.69 8.11 12.69
N ALA A 285 -13.17 6.93 12.99
CA ALA A 285 -12.45 6.68 14.24
C ALA A 285 -11.16 7.52 14.34
N LEU A 286 -10.38 7.60 13.27
CA LEU A 286 -9.17 8.43 13.23
C LEU A 286 -9.48 9.93 13.34
N ARG A 287 -10.54 10.40 12.68
CA ARG A 287 -10.98 11.79 12.80
C ARG A 287 -11.38 12.20 14.22
N ALA A 288 -11.92 11.30 15.00
CA ALA A 288 -12.26 11.58 16.40
C ALA A 288 -11.02 11.96 17.21
N LEU A 289 -9.86 11.37 16.92
CA LEU A 289 -8.59 11.67 17.59
C LEU A 289 -8.06 13.07 17.28
N VAL A 290 -8.40 13.65 16.13
CA VAL A 290 -8.03 15.04 15.78
C VAL A 290 -8.75 16.05 16.67
N LYS A 291 -9.99 15.76 17.08
CA LYS A 291 -10.81 16.67 17.90
C LYS A 291 -10.42 16.65 19.39
N GLU A 292 -9.74 15.59 19.83
CA GLU A 292 -9.31 15.44 21.23
C GLU A 292 -7.93 16.02 21.52
N SER A 293 -7.14 16.40 20.50
CA SER A 293 -5.87 17.10 20.70
C SER A 293 -6.16 18.56 21.02
N PRO A 294 -5.81 19.05 22.23
CA PRO A 294 -5.91 20.46 22.52
C PRO A 294 -5.01 21.24 21.54
N ALA A 295 -5.56 22.32 20.99
CA ALA A 295 -4.80 23.24 20.17
C ALA A 295 -3.57 23.71 20.96
N ALA A 296 -2.37 23.43 20.46
CA ALA A 296 -1.11 23.91 21.01
C ALA A 296 -0.91 25.40 20.66
#